data_5328732c57640656b7e0af7e3b10bc9e
#
_entry.id   5328732c57640656b7e0af7e3b10bc9e
#
_cell.length_a   1.000
_cell.length_b   1.000
_cell.length_c   1.000
_cell.angle_alpha   90.00
_cell.angle_beta   90.00
_cell.angle_gamma   90.00
#
_symmetry.space_group_name_H-M   'P 1'
#
loop_
_entity.id
_entity.type
_entity.pdbx_description
1 polymer ?
#
loop_
_entity_poly.entity_id
_entity_poly.type
_entity_poly.pdbx_seq_one_letter_code
_entity_poly.pdbx_strand_id
1 'polypeptide(L)'
;MVFGAGPAVCDRGCRAEFSGGTEMPVPEQTIGRIINPPRMRGAVLPVAVMRSLDDDFQVEEVPAYQLTGSGEHAWLWLEKRGLSSPQMISLLSRELRIRGGEIGLAGQKDRWAVTRQFVSVPGRCAESAAGISLPELKVLSVTMHRNKLKTGHLKGNRFIITLRGDQQPFTDADLAAVQSRIAELQTEGFPNYYGPQRFGRGGQTLNDGLRLLQGRMPKDYWPEDQSRTLKRLSLSAVQSAVFNLTTAVRVEAGTVGTPQEGDVVIRRGGIKPFLLPPGQSTADYLPAGPMPGPEMTVAAGDVLQQEQSAMQLLGLHAGVFSRFAKLTSGARRRMLEFPENIGAELVEGALRISFSLPPGTFATSLLAEVAGELRDVGRAETDERVSGESGGSESESE
;
A
#
# COMPACT_ATOMS: atom_id res chain seq x y z
N MET A 1 8.57 35.83 58.56
CA MET A 1 8.95 34.57 59.22
C MET A 1 8.03 33.51 58.70
N VAL A 2 8.46 32.64 57.96
CA VAL A 2 8.67 31.18 57.99
C VAL A 2 8.92 30.69 56.57
N PHE A 3 10.08 30.10 56.39
CA PHE A 3 10.53 29.43 55.17
C PHE A 3 9.78 28.13 54.93
N GLY A 4 9.40 27.85 53.68
CA GLY A 4 8.83 26.60 53.23
C GLY A 4 9.58 26.02 52.06
N ALA A 5 10.13 24.85 52.23
CA ALA A 5 11.05 24.10 51.37
C ALA A 5 10.48 23.73 50.01
N GLY A 6 11.31 23.79 48.97
CA GLY A 6 11.05 23.22 47.64
C GLY A 6 11.18 21.71 47.64
N PRO A 7 10.53 21.00 46.70
CA PRO A 7 10.63 19.54 46.61
C PRO A 7 11.93 19.11 45.96
N ALA A 8 12.52 18.08 46.56
CA ALA A 8 13.77 17.43 46.17
C ALA A 8 13.65 16.76 44.79
N VAL A 9 14.68 16.94 43.96
CA VAL A 9 14.99 16.18 42.77
C VAL A 9 15.34 14.75 43.20
N CYS A 10 14.54 13.78 42.80
CA CYS A 10 14.83 12.36 42.98
C CYS A 10 15.50 11.82 41.72
N ASP A 11 16.83 11.91 41.70
CA ASP A 11 17.71 11.26 40.73
C ASP A 11 17.95 9.82 41.22
N ARG A 12 17.17 8.88 40.75
CA ARG A 12 17.54 7.47 40.74
C ARG A 12 16.86 6.76 39.55
N GLY A 13 17.69 6.29 38.62
CA GLY A 13 17.32 5.53 37.46
C GLY A 13 16.46 4.30 37.81
N CYS A 14 15.19 4.37 37.50
CA CYS A 14 14.35 3.19 37.35
C CYS A 14 14.66 2.54 36.00
N ARG A 15 15.62 1.61 35.99
CA ARG A 15 15.64 0.53 35.01
C ARG A 15 14.42 -0.32 35.33
N ALA A 16 13.36 -0.18 34.56
CA ALA A 16 12.26 -1.15 34.54
C ALA A 16 12.85 -2.46 33.99
N GLU A 17 13.11 -3.40 34.86
CA GLU A 17 13.34 -4.81 34.50
C GLU A 17 12.05 -5.33 33.87
N PHE A 18 12.06 -5.54 32.56
CA PHE A 18 10.99 -6.23 31.86
C PHE A 18 11.06 -7.71 32.26
N SER A 19 10.30 -8.07 33.30
CA SER A 19 9.97 -9.46 33.61
C SER A 19 9.31 -10.11 32.42
N GLY A 20 9.79 -11.31 32.06
CA GLY A 20 9.31 -12.13 30.96
C GLY A 20 7.80 -12.36 31.00
N GLY A 21 7.05 -11.54 30.27
CA GLY A 21 5.65 -11.78 30.01
C GLY A 21 5.50 -12.93 29.04
N THR A 22 4.70 -13.91 29.40
CA THR A 22 4.22 -15.01 28.57
C THR A 22 3.76 -14.48 27.24
N GLU A 23 4.26 -15.09 26.17
CA GLU A 23 3.93 -14.77 24.79
C GLU A 23 2.43 -14.96 24.55
N MET A 24 1.67 -13.88 24.42
CA MET A 24 0.35 -13.96 23.80
C MET A 24 0.55 -13.67 22.31
N PRO A 25 0.53 -14.67 21.45
CA PRO A 25 0.55 -14.46 20.01
C PRO A 25 -0.67 -13.63 19.62
N VAL A 26 -0.51 -12.74 18.63
CA VAL A 26 -1.67 -12.03 18.08
C VAL A 26 -2.68 -13.08 17.63
N PRO A 27 -3.94 -13.02 18.08
CA PRO A 27 -4.94 -14.03 17.74
C PRO A 27 -5.06 -14.18 16.22
N GLU A 28 -5.20 -15.40 15.73
CA GLU A 28 -5.32 -15.70 14.31
C GLU A 28 -6.50 -14.94 13.67
N GLN A 29 -7.60 -14.81 14.39
CA GLN A 29 -8.75 -13.98 13.98
C GLN A 29 -8.37 -12.52 13.75
N THR A 30 -7.49 -11.95 14.57
CA THR A 30 -6.99 -10.58 14.38
C THR A 30 -6.14 -10.47 13.12
N ILE A 31 -5.25 -11.44 12.87
CA ILE A 31 -4.45 -11.51 11.64
C ILE A 31 -5.37 -11.64 10.42
N GLY A 32 -6.35 -12.54 10.49
CA GLY A 32 -7.37 -12.71 9.44
C GLY A 32 -8.10 -11.41 9.11
N ARG A 33 -8.51 -10.65 10.13
CA ARG A 33 -9.20 -9.36 9.98
C ARG A 33 -8.30 -8.25 9.41
N ILE A 34 -6.98 -8.32 9.63
CA ILE A 34 -6.02 -7.39 9.03
C ILE A 34 -5.84 -7.68 7.54
N ILE A 35 -5.69 -8.97 7.18
CA ILE A 35 -5.37 -9.41 5.83
C ILE A 35 -6.60 -9.40 4.93
N ASN A 36 -7.76 -9.81 5.47
CA ASN A 36 -9.06 -9.86 4.81
C ASN A 36 -10.08 -9.02 5.61
N PRO A 37 -9.98 -7.69 5.57
CA PRO A 37 -10.86 -6.83 6.34
C PRO A 37 -12.30 -6.86 5.81
N PRO A 38 -13.29 -6.45 6.65
CA PRO A 38 -14.70 -6.43 6.27
C PRO A 38 -14.95 -5.46 5.12
N ARG A 39 -15.92 -5.80 4.27
CA ARG A 39 -16.40 -4.95 3.18
C ARG A 39 -17.50 -4.01 3.66
N MET A 40 -17.67 -2.89 2.97
CA MET A 40 -18.82 -2.02 3.22
C MET A 40 -20.13 -2.64 2.72
N ARG A 41 -20.04 -3.47 1.68
CA ARG A 41 -21.22 -4.01 0.97
C ARG A 41 -21.04 -5.50 0.69
N GLY A 42 -22.18 -6.19 0.50
CA GLY A 42 -22.17 -7.54 -0.03
C GLY A 42 -21.60 -7.57 -1.47
N ALA A 43 -20.88 -8.61 -1.81
CA ALA A 43 -20.34 -8.78 -3.16
C ALA A 43 -21.45 -8.98 -4.21
N VAL A 44 -21.24 -8.46 -5.42
CA VAL A 44 -22.14 -8.68 -6.56
C VAL A 44 -21.70 -9.85 -7.43
N LEU A 45 -20.41 -10.20 -7.40
CA LEU A 45 -19.86 -11.39 -8.02
C LEU A 45 -19.40 -12.38 -6.94
N PRO A 46 -19.66 -13.67 -7.04
CA PRO A 46 -19.26 -14.63 -5.99
C PRO A 46 -17.75 -14.84 -5.95
N VAL A 47 -17.13 -15.17 -7.08
CA VAL A 47 -15.69 -15.38 -7.24
C VAL A 47 -15.25 -14.74 -8.54
N ALA A 48 -14.10 -14.08 -8.53
CA ALA A 48 -13.47 -13.58 -9.73
C ALA A 48 -11.96 -13.90 -9.71
N VAL A 49 -11.44 -14.31 -10.85
CA VAL A 49 -10.04 -14.62 -11.07
C VAL A 49 -9.38 -13.44 -11.77
N MET A 50 -8.24 -12.96 -11.24
CA MET A 50 -7.45 -11.91 -11.85
C MET A 50 -6.05 -12.41 -12.19
N ARG A 51 -5.43 -11.78 -13.20
CA ARG A 51 -4.07 -12.13 -13.68
C ARG A 51 -3.96 -13.54 -14.23
N SER A 52 -5.02 -14.05 -14.86
CA SER A 52 -4.94 -15.30 -15.62
C SER A 52 -4.05 -15.16 -16.86
N LEU A 53 -3.99 -13.97 -17.41
CA LEU A 53 -3.09 -13.56 -18.50
C LEU A 53 -2.33 -12.30 -18.07
N ASP A 54 -1.15 -12.08 -18.64
CA ASP A 54 -0.33 -10.88 -18.35
C ASP A 54 -1.11 -9.57 -18.61
N ASP A 55 -1.94 -9.56 -19.65
CA ASP A 55 -2.73 -8.39 -20.02
C ASP A 55 -3.98 -8.17 -19.16
N ASP A 56 -4.32 -9.10 -18.27
CA ASP A 56 -5.48 -8.96 -17.38
C ASP A 56 -5.29 -7.89 -16.29
N PHE A 57 -4.05 -7.45 -16.05
CA PHE A 57 -3.75 -6.44 -15.04
C PHE A 57 -2.82 -5.36 -15.59
N GLN A 58 -3.43 -4.28 -16.08
CA GLN A 58 -2.69 -3.15 -16.66
C GLN A 58 -2.73 -1.96 -15.72
N VAL A 59 -1.58 -1.28 -15.58
CA VAL A 59 -1.43 -0.08 -14.75
C VAL A 59 -0.74 1.00 -15.55
N GLU A 60 -1.36 2.17 -15.66
CA GLU A 60 -0.80 3.36 -16.30
C GLU A 60 -0.58 4.44 -15.27
N GLU A 61 0.63 4.96 -15.20
CA GLU A 61 0.96 6.07 -14.31
C GLU A 61 0.41 7.39 -14.87
N VAL A 62 -0.29 8.15 -14.02
CA VAL A 62 -0.75 9.49 -14.35
C VAL A 62 0.24 10.49 -13.74
N PRO A 63 0.99 11.26 -14.57
CA PRO A 63 1.98 12.20 -14.06
C PRO A 63 1.34 13.35 -13.29
N ALA A 64 2.06 13.89 -12.31
CA ALA A 64 1.58 15.00 -11.48
C ALA A 64 1.54 16.33 -12.24
N TYR A 65 2.31 16.46 -13.33
CA TYR A 65 2.42 17.70 -14.12
C TYR A 65 2.81 17.38 -15.57
N GLN A 66 2.65 18.37 -16.43
CA GLN A 66 2.99 18.25 -17.85
C GLN A 66 4.52 18.31 -18.07
N LEU A 67 5.00 17.58 -19.05
CA LEU A 67 6.40 17.59 -19.45
C LEU A 67 6.74 18.89 -20.19
N THR A 68 7.93 19.42 -19.94
CA THR A 68 8.35 20.74 -20.47
C THR A 68 8.86 20.70 -21.90
N GLY A 69 9.20 19.54 -22.44
CA GLY A 69 9.80 19.38 -23.77
C GLY A 69 11.28 19.78 -23.86
N SER A 70 11.87 20.30 -22.77
CA SER A 70 13.27 20.74 -22.71
C SER A 70 13.86 20.55 -21.33
N GLY A 71 15.19 20.41 -21.20
CA GLY A 71 15.89 20.28 -19.93
C GLY A 71 17.00 19.24 -19.95
N GLU A 72 17.55 18.91 -18.78
CA GLU A 72 18.73 18.05 -18.62
C GLU A 72 18.41 16.56 -18.42
N HIS A 73 17.14 16.21 -18.26
CA HIS A 73 16.67 14.85 -18.06
C HIS A 73 15.79 14.39 -19.21
N ALA A 74 15.97 13.15 -19.65
CA ALA A 74 15.04 12.48 -20.55
C ALA A 74 14.03 11.67 -19.72
N TRP A 75 12.75 11.95 -19.90
CA TRP A 75 11.66 11.18 -19.32
C TRP A 75 11.17 10.18 -20.35
N LEU A 76 11.32 8.91 -20.01
CA LEU A 76 10.93 7.77 -20.82
C LEU A 76 9.53 7.35 -20.41
N TRP A 77 8.57 7.40 -21.31
CA TRP A 77 7.31 6.68 -21.16
C TRP A 77 7.58 5.26 -21.63
N LEU A 78 7.52 4.29 -20.71
CA LEU A 78 7.88 2.92 -21.02
C LEU A 78 6.81 1.93 -20.54
N GLU A 79 6.73 0.80 -21.23
CA GLU A 79 5.95 -0.37 -20.85
C GLU A 79 6.92 -1.45 -20.35
N LYS A 80 6.57 -2.08 -19.22
CA LYS A 80 7.23 -3.26 -18.69
C LYS A 80 6.25 -4.39 -18.46
N ARG A 81 6.73 -5.63 -18.62
CA ARG A 81 5.96 -6.87 -18.40
C ARG A 81 6.79 -7.83 -17.54
N GLY A 82 6.24 -8.39 -16.49
CA GLY A 82 6.90 -9.38 -15.64
C GLY A 82 8.14 -8.90 -14.87
N LEU A 83 8.48 -7.61 -14.92
CA LEU A 83 9.65 -7.03 -14.25
C LEU A 83 9.28 -6.32 -12.95
N SER A 84 10.05 -6.55 -11.90
CA SER A 84 10.05 -5.68 -10.71
C SER A 84 10.76 -4.35 -11.00
N SER A 85 10.50 -3.31 -10.20
CA SER A 85 11.20 -2.02 -10.35
C SER A 85 12.72 -2.14 -10.22
N PRO A 86 13.32 -2.91 -9.31
CA PRO A 86 14.77 -3.14 -9.28
C PRO A 86 15.31 -3.83 -10.54
N GLN A 87 14.62 -4.84 -11.08
CA GLN A 87 15.02 -5.53 -12.30
C GLN A 87 14.99 -4.57 -13.50
N MET A 88 13.95 -3.75 -13.62
CA MET A 88 13.84 -2.71 -14.64
C MET A 88 14.99 -1.69 -14.54
N ILE A 89 15.33 -1.22 -13.33
CA ILE A 89 16.46 -0.32 -13.12
C ILE A 89 17.77 -0.97 -13.55
N SER A 90 17.99 -2.23 -13.17
CA SER A 90 19.20 -2.98 -13.57
C SER A 90 19.31 -3.12 -15.09
N LEU A 91 18.20 -3.44 -15.76
CA LEU A 91 18.13 -3.56 -17.21
C LEU A 91 18.43 -2.23 -17.90
N LEU A 92 17.75 -1.15 -17.50
CA LEU A 92 18.02 0.20 -18.04
C LEU A 92 19.45 0.67 -17.77
N SER A 93 20.01 0.36 -16.59
CA SER A 93 21.40 0.69 -16.26
C SER A 93 22.40 0.03 -17.21
N ARG A 94 22.15 -1.23 -17.56
CA ARG A 94 22.97 -1.99 -18.51
C ARG A 94 22.84 -1.45 -19.94
N GLU A 95 21.60 -1.28 -20.42
CA GLU A 95 21.34 -0.82 -21.79
C GLU A 95 21.89 0.60 -22.05
N LEU A 96 21.73 1.50 -21.07
CA LEU A 96 22.14 2.89 -21.17
C LEU A 96 23.54 3.17 -20.61
N ARG A 97 24.22 2.17 -20.05
CA ARG A 97 25.54 2.28 -19.41
C ARG A 97 25.63 3.40 -18.37
N ILE A 98 24.60 3.48 -17.50
CA ILE A 98 24.51 4.45 -16.41
C ILE A 98 24.35 3.75 -15.08
N ARG A 99 24.59 4.47 -13.97
CA ARG A 99 24.36 3.91 -12.62
C ARG A 99 22.87 3.94 -12.29
N GLY A 100 22.38 2.93 -11.56
CA GLY A 100 20.99 2.87 -11.11
C GLY A 100 20.52 4.10 -10.34
N GLY A 101 21.42 4.75 -9.58
CA GLY A 101 21.15 6.02 -8.89
C GLY A 101 20.88 7.22 -9.81
N GLU A 102 21.23 7.16 -11.09
CA GLU A 102 20.92 8.21 -12.07
C GLU A 102 19.49 8.06 -12.60
N ILE A 103 18.87 6.90 -12.43
CA ILE A 103 17.49 6.62 -12.84
C ILE A 103 16.51 7.15 -11.78
N GLY A 104 15.47 7.85 -12.20
CA GLY A 104 14.42 8.37 -11.33
C GLY A 104 13.09 7.68 -11.59
N LEU A 105 12.33 7.41 -10.51
CA LEU A 105 11.00 6.81 -10.52
C LEU A 105 10.04 7.61 -9.65
N ALA A 106 8.76 7.72 -10.04
CA ALA A 106 7.71 8.32 -9.21
C ALA A 106 7.20 7.35 -8.12
N GLY A 107 7.21 6.06 -8.40
CA GLY A 107 6.79 5.01 -7.48
C GLY A 107 7.18 3.62 -7.99
N GLN A 108 7.14 2.65 -7.10
CA GLN A 108 7.31 1.25 -7.49
C GLN A 108 6.00 0.71 -8.07
N LYS A 109 6.12 -0.15 -9.08
CA LYS A 109 5.00 -0.83 -9.71
C LYS A 109 5.14 -2.34 -9.55
N ASP A 110 3.99 -3.00 -9.47
CA ASP A 110 3.90 -4.44 -9.33
C ASP A 110 4.67 -5.17 -10.46
N ARG A 111 5.26 -6.30 -10.13
CA ARG A 111 5.93 -7.17 -11.11
C ARG A 111 4.92 -7.82 -12.05
N TRP A 112 3.82 -8.32 -11.49
CA TRP A 112 2.81 -9.12 -12.17
C TRP A 112 1.72 -8.24 -12.80
N ALA A 113 2.16 -7.25 -13.59
CA ALA A 113 1.30 -6.32 -14.31
C ALA A 113 1.99 -5.87 -15.58
N VAL A 114 1.22 -5.59 -16.61
CA VAL A 114 1.66 -4.74 -17.71
C VAL A 114 1.60 -3.31 -17.20
N THR A 115 2.75 -2.69 -17.05
CA THR A 115 2.81 -1.35 -16.45
C THR A 115 3.39 -0.35 -17.42
N ARG A 116 2.68 0.75 -17.62
CA ARG A 116 3.17 1.94 -18.32
C ARG A 116 3.47 3.02 -17.29
N GLN A 117 4.70 3.49 -17.25
CA GLN A 117 5.15 4.47 -16.28
C GLN A 117 6.22 5.39 -16.84
N PHE A 118 6.42 6.53 -16.17
CA PHE A 118 7.57 7.40 -16.46
C PHE A 118 8.80 6.94 -15.67
N VAL A 119 9.96 7.01 -16.36
CA VAL A 119 11.27 6.84 -15.77
C VAL A 119 12.15 7.96 -16.28
N SER A 120 12.90 8.65 -15.42
CA SER A 120 13.84 9.65 -15.88
C SER A 120 15.27 9.14 -15.88
N VAL A 121 16.01 9.50 -16.93
CA VAL A 121 17.44 9.24 -17.10
C VAL A 121 18.16 10.54 -17.45
N PRO A 122 19.50 10.61 -17.39
CA PRO A 122 20.24 11.77 -17.90
C PRO A 122 19.92 12.07 -19.35
N GLY A 123 19.81 13.35 -19.72
CA GLY A 123 19.41 13.78 -21.07
C GLY A 123 20.33 13.25 -22.19
N ARG A 124 21.63 13.00 -21.89
CA ARG A 124 22.59 12.38 -22.82
C ARG A 124 22.17 10.97 -23.29
N CYS A 125 21.26 10.32 -22.58
CA CYS A 125 20.76 8.98 -22.89
C CYS A 125 19.50 8.99 -23.77
N ALA A 126 18.96 10.17 -24.13
CA ALA A 126 17.66 10.29 -24.81
C ALA A 126 17.59 9.48 -26.11
N GLU A 127 18.59 9.60 -26.96
CA GLU A 127 18.66 8.90 -28.25
C GLU A 127 18.81 7.38 -28.08
N SER A 128 19.75 6.95 -27.22
CA SER A 128 19.96 5.51 -26.94
C SER A 128 18.72 4.89 -26.28
N ALA A 129 18.03 5.65 -25.40
CA ALA A 129 16.84 5.17 -24.73
C ALA A 129 15.66 4.98 -25.69
N ALA A 130 15.52 5.84 -26.70
CA ALA A 130 14.46 5.74 -27.70
C ALA A 130 14.50 4.43 -28.50
N GLY A 131 15.68 3.81 -28.61
CA GLY A 131 15.88 2.53 -29.33
C GLY A 131 15.57 1.27 -28.46
N ILE A 132 15.28 1.40 -27.16
CA ILE A 132 15.07 0.24 -26.30
C ILE A 132 13.71 -0.40 -26.61
N SER A 133 13.76 -1.62 -27.16
CA SER A 133 12.59 -2.45 -27.45
C SER A 133 12.93 -3.92 -27.19
N LEU A 134 12.74 -4.35 -25.93
CA LEU A 134 12.94 -5.72 -25.45
C LEU A 134 11.57 -6.36 -25.19
N PRO A 135 11.46 -7.69 -25.17
CA PRO A 135 10.20 -8.37 -24.91
C PRO A 135 9.55 -7.92 -23.60
N GLU A 136 10.36 -7.74 -22.54
CA GLU A 136 9.90 -7.37 -21.20
C GLU A 136 9.96 -5.86 -20.91
N LEU A 137 10.58 -5.04 -21.77
CA LEU A 137 10.75 -3.61 -21.56
C LEU A 137 10.81 -2.84 -22.89
N LYS A 138 9.87 -1.94 -23.10
CA LYS A 138 9.79 -1.12 -24.29
C LYS A 138 9.67 0.36 -23.94
N VAL A 139 10.51 1.20 -24.51
CA VAL A 139 10.36 2.66 -24.45
C VAL A 139 9.38 3.09 -25.55
N LEU A 140 8.27 3.68 -25.15
CA LEU A 140 7.18 4.10 -26.02
C LEU A 140 7.41 5.53 -26.56
N SER A 141 7.93 6.41 -25.70
CA SER A 141 8.33 7.78 -26.09
C SER A 141 9.36 8.35 -25.14
N VAL A 142 10.08 9.36 -25.62
CA VAL A 142 11.10 10.11 -24.87
C VAL A 142 10.75 11.59 -24.95
N THR A 143 10.72 12.26 -23.79
CA THR A 143 10.46 13.71 -23.71
C THR A 143 11.47 14.34 -22.76
N MET A 144 12.09 15.45 -23.17
CA MET A 144 13.01 16.18 -22.30
C MET A 144 12.26 16.90 -21.18
N HIS A 145 12.87 16.92 -19.99
CA HIS A 145 12.30 17.61 -18.83
C HIS A 145 13.39 18.22 -17.94
N ARG A 146 13.04 19.30 -17.23
CA ARG A 146 14.01 20.05 -16.41
C ARG A 146 14.48 19.26 -15.20
N ASN A 147 13.59 18.50 -14.55
CA ASN A 147 13.86 17.83 -13.29
C ASN A 147 13.95 16.31 -13.44
N LYS A 148 14.79 15.69 -12.60
CA LYS A 148 14.77 14.26 -12.38
C LYS A 148 13.44 13.86 -11.72
N LEU A 149 12.85 12.76 -12.17
CA LEU A 149 11.66 12.17 -11.55
C LEU A 149 12.01 11.68 -10.13
N LYS A 150 11.16 12.01 -9.17
CA LYS A 150 11.33 11.61 -7.75
C LYS A 150 10.07 10.92 -7.24
N THR A 151 10.23 10.11 -6.23
CA THR A 151 9.11 9.45 -5.55
C THR A 151 8.05 10.47 -5.12
N GLY A 152 6.79 10.16 -5.42
CA GLY A 152 5.65 11.04 -5.17
C GLY A 152 5.28 11.98 -6.32
N HIS A 153 6.06 12.04 -7.40
CA HIS A 153 5.77 12.86 -8.58
C HIS A 153 4.74 12.21 -9.51
N LEU A 154 3.68 11.64 -8.94
CA LEU A 154 2.55 11.12 -9.70
C LEU A 154 1.23 11.60 -9.11
N LYS A 155 0.24 11.84 -9.97
CA LYS A 155 -1.13 12.22 -9.60
C LYS A 155 -1.92 10.99 -9.17
N GLY A 156 -1.66 9.83 -9.77
CA GLY A 156 -2.39 8.59 -9.54
C GLY A 156 -1.99 7.50 -10.52
N ASN A 157 -2.76 6.43 -10.51
CA ASN A 157 -2.63 5.34 -11.47
C ASN A 157 -4.00 5.08 -12.08
N ARG A 158 -4.02 4.86 -13.39
CA ARG A 158 -5.15 4.29 -14.11
C ARG A 158 -4.97 2.78 -14.16
N PHE A 159 -6.01 2.05 -13.83
CA PHE A 159 -6.06 0.60 -13.88
C PHE A 159 -7.01 0.16 -14.98
N ILE A 160 -6.65 -0.92 -15.67
CA ILE A 160 -7.51 -1.67 -16.57
C ILE A 160 -7.34 -3.13 -16.16
N ILE A 161 -8.36 -3.68 -15.49
CA ILE A 161 -8.29 -5.01 -14.89
C ILE A 161 -9.37 -5.89 -15.48
N THR A 162 -8.97 -7.04 -16.02
CA THR A 162 -9.87 -8.05 -16.54
C THR A 162 -10.07 -9.12 -15.47
N LEU A 163 -11.32 -9.26 -15.04
CA LEU A 163 -11.77 -10.32 -14.14
C LEU A 163 -12.40 -11.43 -14.96
N ARG A 164 -12.02 -12.67 -14.67
CA ARG A 164 -12.58 -13.85 -15.29
C ARG A 164 -13.42 -14.63 -14.28
N GLY A 165 -14.48 -15.28 -14.74
CA GLY A 165 -15.22 -16.20 -13.89
C GLY A 165 -14.39 -17.46 -13.60
N ASP A 166 -14.54 -17.99 -12.40
CA ASP A 166 -13.78 -19.17 -11.95
C ASP A 166 -14.20 -20.46 -12.69
N GLN A 167 -15.50 -20.67 -12.82
CA GLN A 167 -16.07 -21.88 -13.45
C GLN A 167 -16.84 -21.60 -14.73
N GLN A 168 -17.36 -20.39 -14.88
CA GLN A 168 -18.18 -19.99 -16.02
C GLN A 168 -17.85 -18.56 -16.44
N PRO A 169 -17.96 -18.23 -17.74
CA PRO A 169 -17.87 -16.86 -18.21
C PRO A 169 -18.92 -15.97 -17.53
N PHE A 170 -18.58 -14.71 -17.34
CA PHE A 170 -19.55 -13.71 -16.90
C PHE A 170 -20.58 -13.39 -17.98
N THR A 171 -21.74 -12.92 -17.55
CA THR A 171 -22.92 -12.64 -18.36
C THR A 171 -23.27 -11.15 -18.35
N ASP A 172 -24.24 -10.74 -19.19
CA ASP A 172 -24.79 -9.39 -19.15
C ASP A 172 -25.46 -9.06 -17.80
N ALA A 173 -26.02 -10.06 -17.11
CA ALA A 173 -26.56 -9.87 -15.76
C ALA A 173 -25.47 -9.52 -14.74
N ASP A 174 -24.31 -10.18 -14.83
CA ASP A 174 -23.15 -9.86 -14.00
C ASP A 174 -22.62 -8.46 -14.31
N LEU A 175 -22.55 -8.07 -15.58
CA LEU A 175 -22.18 -6.72 -15.98
C LEU A 175 -23.13 -5.67 -15.39
N ALA A 176 -24.44 -5.90 -15.48
CA ALA A 176 -25.45 -4.98 -14.93
C ALA A 176 -25.31 -4.83 -13.39
N ALA A 177 -25.05 -5.94 -12.67
CA ALA A 177 -24.80 -5.94 -11.24
C ALA A 177 -23.53 -5.14 -10.89
N VAL A 178 -22.45 -5.32 -11.67
CA VAL A 178 -21.20 -4.55 -11.49
C VAL A 178 -21.40 -3.07 -11.80
N GLN A 179 -22.15 -2.71 -12.85
CA GLN A 179 -22.46 -1.30 -13.17
C GLN A 179 -23.26 -0.62 -12.07
N SER A 180 -24.24 -1.34 -11.47
CA SER A 180 -24.95 -0.83 -10.29
C SER A 180 -24.00 -0.56 -9.11
N ARG A 181 -23.09 -1.50 -8.83
CA ARG A 181 -22.07 -1.34 -7.80
C ARG A 181 -21.13 -0.17 -8.10
N ILE A 182 -20.75 0.04 -9.34
CA ILE A 182 -19.92 1.16 -9.77
C ILE A 182 -20.58 2.50 -9.41
N ALA A 183 -21.89 2.64 -9.62
CA ALA A 183 -22.62 3.85 -9.25
C ALA A 183 -22.57 4.14 -7.74
N GLU A 184 -22.68 3.08 -6.91
CA GLU A 184 -22.51 3.19 -5.47
C GLU A 184 -21.08 3.59 -5.07
N LEU A 185 -20.07 2.97 -5.69
CA LEU A 185 -18.64 3.27 -5.42
C LEU A 185 -18.27 4.72 -5.79
N GLN A 186 -18.89 5.28 -6.83
CA GLN A 186 -18.68 6.68 -7.22
C GLN A 186 -19.20 7.67 -6.17
N THR A 187 -20.32 7.37 -5.54
CA THR A 187 -21.01 8.26 -4.59
C THR A 187 -20.56 8.05 -3.15
N GLU A 188 -20.41 6.81 -2.74
CA GLU A 188 -20.15 6.42 -1.35
C GLU A 188 -18.69 6.02 -1.10
N GLY A 189 -17.90 5.76 -2.15
CA GLY A 189 -16.51 5.35 -2.04
C GLY A 189 -16.34 3.89 -1.61
N PHE A 190 -15.11 3.53 -1.25
CA PHE A 190 -14.72 2.21 -0.76
C PHE A 190 -13.64 2.34 0.32
N PRO A 191 -13.51 1.36 1.25
CA PRO A 191 -12.51 1.38 2.31
C PRO A 191 -11.10 1.35 1.73
N ASN A 192 -10.25 2.28 2.17
CA ASN A 192 -8.90 2.45 1.67
C ASN A 192 -7.89 1.51 2.35
N TYR A 193 -8.23 0.23 2.47
CA TYR A 193 -7.41 -0.78 3.12
C TYR A 193 -6.06 -1.00 2.44
N TYR A 194 -5.10 -1.43 3.23
CA TYR A 194 -3.89 -2.06 2.71
C TYR A 194 -4.18 -3.53 2.37
N GLY A 195 -3.82 -3.94 1.16
CA GLY A 195 -4.02 -5.30 0.70
C GLY A 195 -3.07 -6.33 1.36
N PRO A 196 -3.33 -7.62 1.21
CA PRO A 196 -2.58 -8.73 1.85
C PRO A 196 -1.07 -8.68 1.64
N GLN A 197 -0.63 -8.23 0.46
CA GLN A 197 0.80 -8.10 0.12
C GLN A 197 1.59 -7.24 1.09
N ARG A 198 0.92 -6.24 1.71
CA ARG A 198 1.55 -5.32 2.65
C ARG A 198 2.11 -6.03 3.87
N PHE A 199 1.50 -7.15 4.23
CA PHE A 199 1.79 -7.91 5.44
C PHE A 199 2.75 -9.07 5.20
N GLY A 200 3.15 -9.33 3.94
CA GLY A 200 4.01 -10.43 3.55
C GLY A 200 3.27 -11.77 3.46
N ARG A 201 3.96 -12.79 2.96
CA ARG A 201 3.40 -14.14 2.86
C ARG A 201 2.99 -14.65 4.24
N GLY A 202 1.74 -15.07 4.41
CA GLY A 202 1.25 -15.53 5.71
C GLY A 202 1.37 -14.50 6.85
N GLY A 203 1.51 -13.18 6.55
CA GLY A 203 1.69 -12.17 7.57
C GLY A 203 3.13 -12.03 8.10
N GLN A 204 4.13 -12.63 7.44
CA GLN A 204 5.52 -12.65 7.93
C GLN A 204 6.09 -11.25 8.16
N THR A 205 5.89 -10.32 7.22
CA THR A 205 6.39 -8.93 7.34
C THR A 205 5.76 -8.20 8.53
N LEU A 206 4.47 -8.46 8.79
CA LEU A 206 3.77 -7.95 9.97
C LEU A 206 4.36 -8.53 11.26
N ASN A 207 4.54 -9.85 11.32
CA ASN A 207 5.12 -10.52 12.48
C ASN A 207 6.54 -10.02 12.79
N ASP A 208 7.37 -9.83 11.78
CA ASP A 208 8.71 -9.26 11.93
C ASP A 208 8.66 -7.85 12.54
N GLY A 209 7.73 -7.02 12.07
CA GLY A 209 7.52 -5.68 12.62
C GLY A 209 7.06 -5.69 14.08
N LEU A 210 6.15 -6.59 14.44
CA LEU A 210 5.70 -6.78 15.82
C LEU A 210 6.85 -7.23 16.73
N ARG A 211 7.61 -8.25 16.33
CA ARG A 211 8.80 -8.72 17.07
C ARG A 211 9.82 -7.60 17.26
N LEU A 212 10.03 -6.77 16.24
CA LEU A 212 10.95 -5.64 16.31
C LEU A 212 10.48 -4.58 17.31
N LEU A 213 9.19 -4.18 17.28
CA LEU A 213 8.60 -3.21 18.20
C LEU A 213 8.61 -3.72 19.65
N GLN A 214 8.37 -5.01 19.84
CA GLN A 214 8.40 -5.67 21.15
C GLN A 214 9.83 -5.94 21.67
N GLY A 215 10.88 -5.61 20.90
CA GLY A 215 12.27 -5.86 21.29
C GLY A 215 12.69 -7.33 21.25
N ARG A 216 11.96 -8.17 20.53
CA ARG A 216 12.16 -9.64 20.44
C ARG A 216 12.90 -10.06 19.17
N MET A 217 13.31 -9.12 18.33
CA MET A 217 14.03 -9.40 17.10
C MET A 217 15.51 -9.61 17.38
N PRO A 218 16.11 -10.73 16.96
CA PRO A 218 17.56 -10.93 17.05
C PRO A 218 18.32 -9.83 16.31
N LYS A 219 19.52 -9.46 16.80
CA LYS A 219 20.31 -8.38 16.20
C LYS A 219 20.69 -8.68 14.74
N ASP A 220 20.99 -9.93 14.44
CA ASP A 220 21.51 -10.41 13.16
C ASP A 220 20.40 -11.04 12.28
N TYR A 221 19.14 -10.76 12.57
CA TYR A 221 18.02 -11.38 11.87
C TYR A 221 17.96 -11.03 10.37
N TRP A 222 18.35 -9.79 10.00
CA TRP A 222 18.43 -9.37 8.62
C TRP A 222 19.88 -9.13 8.18
N PRO A 223 20.21 -9.40 6.89
CA PRO A 223 21.49 -9.02 6.31
C PRO A 223 21.78 -7.52 6.55
N GLU A 224 23.03 -7.17 6.85
CA GLU A 224 23.41 -5.82 7.26
C GLU A 224 23.07 -4.78 6.20
N ASP A 225 23.36 -5.08 4.92
CA ASP A 225 23.09 -4.23 3.76
C ASP A 225 21.59 -3.97 3.52
N GLN A 226 20.69 -4.88 3.92
CA GLN A 226 19.25 -4.79 3.75
C GLN A 226 18.51 -4.42 5.03
N SER A 227 19.17 -4.50 6.18
CA SER A 227 18.58 -4.35 7.51
C SER A 227 17.72 -3.10 7.65
N ARG A 228 18.19 -1.93 7.19
CA ARG A 228 17.42 -0.68 7.26
C ARG A 228 16.14 -0.72 6.43
N THR A 229 16.18 -1.29 5.24
CA THR A 229 15.04 -1.40 4.32
C THR A 229 14.01 -2.37 4.87
N LEU A 230 14.45 -3.55 5.34
CA LEU A 230 13.56 -4.58 5.90
C LEU A 230 12.92 -4.12 7.22
N LYS A 231 13.66 -3.45 8.09
CA LYS A 231 13.12 -2.81 9.30
C LYS A 231 12.03 -1.79 8.96
N ARG A 232 12.28 -0.91 7.99
CA ARG A 232 11.29 0.07 7.55
C ARG A 232 10.03 -0.60 6.96
N LEU A 233 10.21 -1.65 6.16
CA LEU A 233 9.10 -2.40 5.56
C LEU A 233 8.25 -3.06 6.64
N SER A 234 8.87 -3.76 7.58
CA SER A 234 8.19 -4.47 8.67
C SER A 234 7.45 -3.53 9.63
N LEU A 235 8.09 -2.43 10.04
CA LEU A 235 7.44 -1.41 10.88
C LEU A 235 6.26 -0.76 10.17
N SER A 236 6.39 -0.49 8.88
CA SER A 236 5.33 0.09 8.07
C SER A 236 4.16 -0.90 7.85
N ALA A 237 4.41 -2.22 7.86
CA ALA A 237 3.36 -3.23 7.86
C ALA A 237 2.53 -3.18 9.17
N VAL A 238 3.19 -2.99 10.32
CA VAL A 238 2.47 -2.81 11.60
C VAL A 238 1.63 -1.54 11.61
N GLN A 239 2.15 -0.40 11.11
CA GLN A 239 1.33 0.81 10.95
C GLN A 239 0.09 0.54 10.09
N SER A 240 0.27 -0.20 8.99
CA SER A 240 -0.82 -0.57 8.07
C SER A 240 -1.84 -1.51 8.73
N ALA A 241 -1.39 -2.39 9.62
CA ALA A 241 -2.28 -3.29 10.38
C ALA A 241 -3.15 -2.51 11.37
N VAL A 242 -2.58 -1.54 12.10
CA VAL A 242 -3.35 -0.64 12.98
C VAL A 242 -4.39 0.12 12.17
N PHE A 243 -4.00 0.67 11.01
CA PHE A 243 -4.92 1.35 10.11
C PHE A 243 -6.07 0.43 9.65
N ASN A 244 -5.76 -0.79 9.18
CA ASN A 244 -6.78 -1.72 8.72
C ASN A 244 -7.75 -2.10 9.84
N LEU A 245 -7.25 -2.37 11.05
CA LEU A 245 -8.09 -2.69 12.21
C LEU A 245 -9.02 -1.53 12.59
N THR A 246 -8.49 -0.31 12.66
CA THR A 246 -9.30 0.89 13.00
C THR A 246 -10.34 1.15 11.91
N THR A 247 -9.97 1.03 10.64
CA THR A 247 -10.91 1.20 9.52
C THR A 247 -11.97 0.11 9.51
N ALA A 248 -11.62 -1.15 9.85
CA ALA A 248 -12.56 -2.26 9.94
C ALA A 248 -13.67 -2.03 10.99
N VAL A 249 -13.31 -1.50 12.16
CA VAL A 249 -14.29 -1.10 13.18
C VAL A 249 -15.30 -0.08 12.64
N ARG A 250 -14.80 0.92 11.89
CA ARG A 250 -15.65 1.96 11.31
C ARG A 250 -16.53 1.43 10.16
N VAL A 251 -16.04 0.48 9.37
CA VAL A 251 -16.83 -0.21 8.34
C VAL A 251 -17.96 -1.00 8.95
N GLU A 252 -17.69 -1.81 9.96
CA GLU A 252 -18.72 -2.61 10.67
C GLU A 252 -19.76 -1.75 11.37
N ALA A 253 -19.36 -0.58 11.87
CA ALA A 253 -20.27 0.39 12.49
C ALA A 253 -21.02 1.27 11.45
N GLY A 254 -20.75 1.13 10.14
CA GLY A 254 -21.33 1.97 9.08
C GLY A 254 -20.88 3.44 9.13
N THR A 255 -19.76 3.76 9.78
CA THR A 255 -19.32 5.14 10.04
C THR A 255 -18.00 5.51 9.35
N VAL A 256 -17.49 4.67 8.46
CA VAL A 256 -16.19 4.85 7.81
C VAL A 256 -16.10 6.13 6.97
N GLY A 257 -17.22 6.58 6.41
CA GLY A 257 -17.31 7.82 5.61
C GLY A 257 -17.82 9.05 6.39
N THR A 258 -18.24 8.87 7.64
CA THR A 258 -18.88 9.92 8.45
C THR A 258 -17.96 10.35 9.59
N PRO A 259 -17.40 11.57 9.57
CA PRO A 259 -16.60 12.07 10.68
C PRO A 259 -17.39 12.12 11.98
N GLN A 260 -16.76 11.73 13.07
CA GLN A 260 -17.27 11.74 14.44
C GLN A 260 -16.49 12.80 15.26
N GLU A 261 -17.05 13.18 16.41
CA GLU A 261 -16.33 14.04 17.36
C GLU A 261 -15.03 13.36 17.82
N GLY A 262 -13.94 14.11 17.78
CA GLY A 262 -12.61 13.59 18.08
C GLY A 262 -11.87 12.97 16.92
N ASP A 263 -12.48 12.87 15.74
CA ASP A 263 -11.79 12.39 14.52
C ASP A 263 -10.69 13.35 14.08
N VAL A 264 -9.60 12.77 13.60
CA VAL A 264 -8.72 13.46 12.67
C VAL A 264 -9.27 13.28 11.26
N VAL A 265 -9.41 14.38 10.54
CA VAL A 265 -10.02 14.40 9.21
C VAL A 265 -9.11 15.00 8.16
N ILE A 266 -9.38 14.67 6.91
CA ILE A 266 -8.76 15.28 5.73
C ILE A 266 -9.90 15.83 4.85
N ARG A 267 -9.77 17.05 4.39
CA ARG A 267 -10.75 17.65 3.45
C ARG A 267 -10.80 16.83 2.16
N ARG A 268 -12.00 16.66 1.56
CA ARG A 268 -12.15 16.07 0.22
C ARG A 268 -11.29 16.83 -0.77
N GLY A 269 -10.45 16.13 -1.54
CA GLY A 269 -9.47 16.75 -2.45
C GLY A 269 -8.23 17.36 -1.76
N GLY A 270 -8.18 17.40 -0.42
CA GLY A 270 -7.01 17.87 0.35
C GLY A 270 -6.08 16.73 0.75
N ILE A 271 -4.94 17.10 1.37
CA ILE A 271 -3.92 16.16 1.86
C ILE A 271 -3.56 16.36 3.34
N LYS A 272 -3.88 17.52 3.92
CA LYS A 272 -3.47 17.88 5.26
C LYS A 272 -4.46 17.38 6.30
N PRO A 273 -4.04 16.53 7.26
CA PRO A 273 -4.88 16.09 8.36
C PRO A 273 -4.96 17.16 9.47
N PHE A 274 -6.10 17.22 10.15
CA PHE A 274 -6.28 18.02 11.37
C PHE A 274 -7.37 17.42 12.25
N LEU A 275 -7.31 17.70 13.54
CA LEU A 275 -8.37 17.31 14.49
C LEU A 275 -9.63 18.12 14.20
N LEU A 276 -10.77 17.44 14.00
CA LEU A 276 -12.05 18.08 13.70
C LEU A 276 -12.53 18.89 14.92
N PRO A 277 -12.71 20.21 14.80
CA PRO A 277 -13.25 21.01 15.88
C PRO A 277 -14.70 20.61 16.22
N PRO A 278 -15.10 20.65 17.50
CA PRO A 278 -16.49 20.41 17.89
C PRO A 278 -17.46 21.36 17.16
N GLY A 279 -18.60 20.82 16.71
CA GLY A 279 -19.64 21.61 16.04
C GLY A 279 -19.35 22.03 14.58
N GLN A 280 -18.20 21.67 14.03
CA GLN A 280 -17.89 21.93 12.61
C GLN A 280 -18.70 21.03 11.68
N SER A 281 -19.19 21.58 10.56
CA SER A 281 -19.83 20.77 9.51
C SER A 281 -18.86 19.70 8.98
N THR A 282 -19.37 18.49 8.79
CA THR A 282 -18.58 17.31 8.39
C THR A 282 -18.63 17.01 6.89
N ALA A 283 -19.49 17.67 6.11
CA ALA A 283 -19.81 17.35 4.73
C ALA A 283 -18.61 17.29 3.78
N ASP A 284 -17.62 18.18 4.01
CA ASP A 284 -16.43 18.29 3.16
C ASP A 284 -15.24 17.45 3.64
N TYR A 285 -15.40 16.66 4.68
CA TYR A 285 -14.30 15.97 5.33
C TYR A 285 -14.48 14.45 5.34
N LEU A 286 -13.37 13.74 5.36
CA LEU A 286 -13.32 12.28 5.48
C LEU A 286 -12.49 11.90 6.71
N PRO A 287 -12.92 10.89 7.48
CA PRO A 287 -12.10 10.34 8.57
C PRO A 287 -10.74 9.88 8.07
N ALA A 288 -9.71 10.15 8.86
CA ALA A 288 -8.33 9.77 8.58
C ALA A 288 -7.78 8.87 9.68
N GLY A 289 -7.61 7.59 9.37
CA GLY A 289 -7.13 6.57 10.29
C GLY A 289 -5.65 6.69 10.63
N PRO A 290 -5.23 6.06 11.73
CA PRO A 290 -3.89 6.19 12.28
C PRO A 290 -2.86 5.36 11.50
N MET A 291 -1.74 5.99 11.23
CA MET A 291 -0.45 5.35 10.89
C MET A 291 0.52 5.72 12.02
N PRO A 292 0.58 4.93 13.12
CA PRO A 292 1.22 5.37 14.36
C PRO A 292 2.66 5.79 14.21
N GLY A 293 3.04 6.88 14.89
CA GLY A 293 4.39 7.42 14.94
C GLY A 293 4.41 8.75 15.68
N PRO A 294 5.60 9.27 16.07
CA PRO A 294 5.71 10.43 16.96
C PRO A 294 5.17 11.75 16.38
N GLU A 295 5.10 11.88 15.06
CA GLU A 295 4.61 13.10 14.39
C GLU A 295 3.15 12.97 13.92
N MET A 296 2.47 11.85 14.22
CA MET A 296 1.08 11.64 13.84
C MET A 296 0.16 12.60 14.60
N THR A 297 -0.75 13.29 13.90
CA THR A 297 -1.83 14.06 14.53
C THR A 297 -2.69 13.12 15.38
N VAL A 298 -2.88 13.43 16.64
CA VAL A 298 -3.59 12.56 17.61
C VAL A 298 -5.09 12.84 17.56
N ALA A 299 -5.91 11.80 17.56
CA ALA A 299 -7.37 11.87 17.72
C ALA A 299 -7.76 12.19 19.16
N ALA A 300 -9.03 12.45 19.43
CA ALA A 300 -9.51 12.75 20.77
C ALA A 300 -10.68 11.83 21.18
N GLY A 301 -11.03 11.85 22.47
CA GLY A 301 -12.20 11.17 23.00
C GLY A 301 -12.27 9.68 22.66
N ASP A 302 -13.48 9.24 22.29
CA ASP A 302 -13.75 7.82 21.96
C ASP A 302 -12.97 7.33 20.74
N VAL A 303 -12.72 8.21 19.77
CA VAL A 303 -11.91 7.87 18.58
C VAL A 303 -10.48 7.50 18.96
N LEU A 304 -9.85 8.25 19.88
CA LEU A 304 -8.54 7.91 20.41
C LEU A 304 -8.55 6.55 21.13
N GLN A 305 -9.58 6.26 21.89
CA GLN A 305 -9.71 4.96 22.57
C GLN A 305 -9.86 3.81 21.57
N GLN A 306 -10.61 3.98 20.48
CA GLN A 306 -10.72 2.99 19.40
C GLN A 306 -9.36 2.73 18.73
N GLU A 307 -8.59 3.78 18.45
CA GLU A 307 -7.24 3.66 17.86
C GLU A 307 -6.27 2.95 18.81
N GLN A 308 -6.33 3.25 20.11
CA GLN A 308 -5.53 2.58 21.13
C GLN A 308 -5.92 1.11 21.29
N SER A 309 -7.21 0.79 21.22
CA SER A 309 -7.70 -0.60 21.24
C SER A 309 -7.19 -1.41 20.05
N ALA A 310 -7.14 -0.82 18.85
CA ALA A 310 -6.54 -1.47 17.68
C ALA A 310 -5.04 -1.77 17.88
N MET A 311 -4.28 -0.89 18.55
CA MET A 311 -2.89 -1.16 18.93
C MET A 311 -2.78 -2.26 19.99
N GLN A 312 -3.64 -2.26 20.99
CA GLN A 312 -3.66 -3.28 22.04
C GLN A 312 -3.95 -4.69 21.52
N LEU A 313 -4.82 -4.83 20.48
CA LEU A 313 -5.04 -6.10 19.77
C LEU A 313 -3.76 -6.69 19.16
N LEU A 314 -2.77 -5.85 18.88
CA LEU A 314 -1.45 -6.23 18.38
C LEU A 314 -0.40 -6.35 19.50
N GLY A 315 -0.78 -6.25 20.76
CA GLY A 315 0.13 -6.25 21.90
C GLY A 315 1.05 -5.02 21.93
N LEU A 316 0.59 -3.88 21.39
CA LEU A 316 1.34 -2.63 21.31
C LEU A 316 0.76 -1.58 22.26
N HIS A 317 1.62 -0.67 22.72
CA HIS A 317 1.23 0.47 23.54
C HIS A 317 1.53 1.80 22.83
N ALA A 318 0.91 2.87 23.28
CA ALA A 318 1.20 4.21 22.79
C ALA A 318 2.69 4.54 22.95
N GLY A 319 3.27 5.18 21.94
CA GLY A 319 4.67 5.60 21.97
C GLY A 319 5.69 4.53 21.56
N VAL A 320 5.31 3.25 21.37
CA VAL A 320 6.28 2.19 20.99
C VAL A 320 7.07 2.53 19.71
N PHE A 321 6.45 3.25 18.78
CA PHE A 321 7.09 3.70 17.52
C PHE A 321 8.15 4.79 17.70
N SER A 322 8.16 5.51 18.84
CA SER A 322 9.14 6.57 19.11
C SER A 322 10.58 6.05 19.10
N ARG A 323 10.80 4.77 19.42
CA ARG A 323 12.11 4.11 19.33
C ARG A 323 12.64 4.06 17.89
N PHE A 324 11.75 4.17 16.90
CA PHE A 324 12.05 4.09 15.48
C PHE A 324 11.60 5.35 14.73
N ALA A 325 11.60 6.52 15.36
CA ALA A 325 11.10 7.78 14.82
C ALA A 325 11.63 8.11 13.41
N LYS A 326 12.92 7.83 13.14
CA LYS A 326 13.53 8.04 11.82
C LYS A 326 13.01 7.11 10.70
N LEU A 327 12.32 6.03 11.07
CA LEU A 327 11.74 5.05 10.12
C LEU A 327 10.21 5.14 10.07
N THR A 328 9.58 5.62 11.14
CA THR A 328 8.14 5.68 11.35
C THR A 328 7.74 6.99 11.98
N SER A 329 7.82 8.10 11.24
CA SER A 329 7.42 9.42 11.75
C SER A 329 5.93 9.47 12.15
N GLY A 330 5.11 8.65 11.50
CA GLY A 330 3.66 8.66 11.66
C GLY A 330 2.96 9.51 10.60
N ALA A 331 1.70 9.20 10.37
CA ALA A 331 0.86 9.90 9.40
C ALA A 331 -0.62 9.65 9.67
N ARG A 332 -1.49 10.31 8.91
CA ARG A 332 -2.90 10.01 8.80
C ARG A 332 -3.22 9.61 7.36
N ARG A 333 -4.09 8.63 7.19
CA ARG A 333 -4.54 8.12 5.90
C ARG A 333 -6.06 8.16 5.84
N ARG A 334 -6.63 8.68 4.75
CA ARG A 334 -8.09 8.63 4.56
C ARG A 334 -8.58 7.19 4.66
N MET A 335 -9.64 6.95 5.43
CA MET A 335 -10.24 5.63 5.57
C MET A 335 -11.07 5.23 4.37
N LEU A 336 -11.53 6.23 3.58
CA LEU A 336 -12.36 6.05 2.41
C LEU A 336 -11.72 6.73 1.20
N GLU A 337 -11.79 6.08 0.04
CA GLU A 337 -11.38 6.64 -1.26
C GLU A 337 -12.48 6.46 -2.30
N PHE A 338 -12.38 7.26 -3.36
CA PHE A 338 -13.35 7.31 -4.44
C PHE A 338 -12.63 7.04 -5.76
N PRO A 339 -13.14 6.11 -6.59
CA PRO A 339 -12.58 5.90 -7.92
C PRO A 339 -12.96 7.05 -8.86
N GLU A 340 -12.00 7.46 -9.69
CA GLU A 340 -12.26 8.38 -10.80
C GLU A 340 -12.36 7.58 -12.11
N ASN A 341 -13.22 8.05 -13.04
CA ASN A 341 -13.37 7.47 -14.37
C ASN A 341 -13.59 5.94 -14.36
N ILE A 342 -14.39 5.45 -13.42
CA ILE A 342 -14.67 4.03 -13.31
C ILE A 342 -15.75 3.61 -14.29
N GLY A 343 -15.53 2.46 -14.95
CA GLY A 343 -16.47 1.81 -15.84
C GLY A 343 -16.19 0.33 -15.98
N ALA A 344 -17.17 -0.43 -16.44
CA ALA A 344 -17.05 -1.85 -16.72
C ALA A 344 -17.68 -2.18 -18.08
N GLU A 345 -17.08 -3.16 -18.76
CA GLU A 345 -17.59 -3.76 -20.01
C GLU A 345 -17.40 -5.26 -19.99
N LEU A 346 -18.26 -5.98 -20.70
CA LEU A 346 -18.14 -7.43 -20.91
C LEU A 346 -17.39 -7.68 -22.23
N VAL A 347 -16.27 -8.39 -22.16
CA VAL A 347 -15.40 -8.71 -23.30
C VAL A 347 -15.12 -10.20 -23.30
N GLU A 348 -15.66 -10.91 -24.27
CA GLU A 348 -15.45 -12.39 -24.42
C GLU A 348 -15.73 -13.19 -23.14
N GLY A 349 -16.78 -12.81 -22.40
CA GLY A 349 -17.16 -13.48 -21.15
C GLY A 349 -16.29 -13.12 -19.93
N ALA A 350 -15.44 -12.12 -20.06
CA ALA A 350 -14.67 -11.54 -18.96
C ALA A 350 -15.13 -10.09 -18.69
N LEU A 351 -15.09 -9.66 -17.44
CA LEU A 351 -15.40 -8.27 -17.05
C LEU A 351 -14.14 -7.43 -17.02
N ARG A 352 -14.04 -6.47 -17.92
CA ARG A 352 -12.99 -5.47 -17.92
C ARG A 352 -13.45 -4.24 -17.16
N ILE A 353 -12.76 -3.94 -16.04
CA ILE A 353 -13.06 -2.80 -15.19
C ILE A 353 -11.90 -1.79 -15.32
N SER A 354 -12.21 -0.56 -15.69
CA SER A 354 -11.24 0.54 -15.77
C SER A 354 -11.56 1.61 -14.74
N PHE A 355 -10.54 2.16 -14.07
CA PHE A 355 -10.68 3.22 -13.07
C PHE A 355 -9.34 3.89 -12.78
N SER A 356 -9.39 5.07 -12.16
CA SER A 356 -8.21 5.77 -11.65
C SER A 356 -8.26 5.90 -10.14
N LEU A 357 -7.11 5.74 -9.49
CA LEU A 357 -6.97 5.88 -8.04
C LEU A 357 -5.80 6.80 -7.69
N PRO A 358 -5.88 7.54 -6.58
CA PRO A 358 -4.77 8.33 -6.07
C PRO A 358 -3.58 7.45 -5.64
N PRO A 359 -2.37 8.05 -5.48
CA PRO A 359 -1.19 7.32 -5.03
C PRO A 359 -1.42 6.62 -3.69
N GLY A 360 -0.92 5.39 -3.58
CA GLY A 360 -0.99 4.62 -2.33
C GLY A 360 -2.34 3.94 -2.07
N THR A 361 -3.32 4.05 -2.98
CA THR A 361 -4.57 3.31 -2.94
C THR A 361 -4.45 2.01 -3.74
N PHE A 362 -5.03 0.94 -3.23
CA PHE A 362 -4.90 -0.40 -3.81
C PHE A 362 -6.12 -0.78 -4.65
N ALA A 363 -5.90 -1.16 -5.89
CA ALA A 363 -6.95 -1.64 -6.79
C ALA A 363 -7.72 -2.84 -6.22
N THR A 364 -7.02 -3.73 -5.51
CA THR A 364 -7.64 -4.90 -4.87
C THR A 364 -8.64 -4.54 -3.79
N SER A 365 -8.50 -3.39 -3.10
CA SER A 365 -9.49 -2.93 -2.10
C SER A 365 -10.80 -2.48 -2.77
N LEU A 366 -10.72 -1.85 -3.94
CA LEU A 366 -11.90 -1.52 -4.74
C LEU A 366 -12.56 -2.78 -5.30
N LEU A 367 -11.76 -3.69 -5.88
CA LEU A 367 -12.28 -4.92 -6.48
C LEU A 367 -12.91 -5.86 -5.43
N ALA A 368 -12.46 -5.81 -4.19
CA ALA A 368 -13.08 -6.54 -3.09
C ALA A 368 -14.52 -6.09 -2.80
N GLU A 369 -14.90 -4.86 -3.12
CA GLU A 369 -16.30 -4.40 -3.03
C GLU A 369 -17.17 -4.90 -4.19
N VAL A 370 -16.57 -5.47 -5.24
CA VAL A 370 -17.26 -6.03 -6.40
C VAL A 370 -17.38 -7.55 -6.30
N ALA A 371 -16.27 -8.24 -5.99
CA ALA A 371 -16.22 -9.71 -5.97
C ALA A 371 -16.14 -10.27 -4.54
N GLY A 372 -16.85 -11.36 -4.27
CA GLY A 372 -16.84 -12.08 -2.99
C GLY A 372 -15.46 -12.64 -2.66
N GLU A 373 -14.83 -13.25 -3.64
CA GLU A 373 -13.47 -13.77 -3.58
C GLU A 373 -12.70 -13.30 -4.80
N LEU A 374 -11.51 -12.74 -4.58
CA LEU A 374 -10.56 -12.40 -5.64
C LEU A 374 -9.41 -13.39 -5.62
N ARG A 375 -9.37 -14.30 -6.59
CA ARG A 375 -8.25 -15.22 -6.78
C ARG A 375 -7.19 -14.61 -7.67
N ASP A 376 -5.98 -14.44 -7.14
CA ASP A 376 -4.83 -13.92 -7.85
C ASP A 376 -3.92 -15.07 -8.31
N VAL A 377 -4.15 -15.57 -9.52
CA VAL A 377 -3.41 -16.74 -10.03
C VAL A 377 -2.00 -16.40 -10.51
N GLY A 378 -1.73 -15.16 -10.89
CA GLY A 378 -0.37 -14.72 -11.25
C GLY A 378 0.66 -14.83 -10.12
N ARG A 379 0.23 -15.04 -8.88
CA ARG A 379 1.08 -15.25 -7.70
C ARG A 379 1.23 -16.71 -7.31
N ALA A 380 0.20 -17.53 -7.55
CA ALA A 380 0.22 -18.95 -7.22
C ALA A 380 1.34 -19.68 -7.97
N GLU A 381 1.52 -19.41 -9.25
CA GLU A 381 2.60 -20.01 -10.06
C GLU A 381 4.02 -19.68 -9.60
N THR A 382 4.21 -18.55 -8.91
CA THR A 382 5.54 -18.16 -8.41
C THR A 382 5.90 -18.89 -7.12
N ASP A 383 4.90 -19.18 -6.32
CA ASP A 383 5.10 -19.89 -5.07
C ASP A 383 5.54 -21.33 -5.33
N GLU A 384 5.08 -21.95 -6.42
CA GLU A 384 5.49 -23.29 -6.85
C GLU A 384 6.89 -23.29 -7.47
N ARG A 385 7.28 -22.29 -8.25
CA ARG A 385 8.62 -22.20 -8.85
C ARG A 385 9.72 -21.93 -7.83
N VAL A 386 9.48 -21.08 -6.83
CA VAL A 386 10.45 -20.80 -5.76
C VAL A 386 10.61 -21.99 -4.81
N SER A 387 9.55 -22.78 -4.60
CA SER A 387 9.64 -24.02 -3.80
C SER A 387 10.31 -25.18 -4.57
N GLY A 388 10.26 -25.17 -5.91
CA GLY A 388 10.92 -26.17 -6.77
C GLY A 388 12.42 -25.97 -6.94
N GLU A 389 12.91 -24.72 -6.88
CA GLU A 389 14.36 -24.43 -7.02
C GLU A 389 15.17 -24.69 -5.73
N SER A 390 14.53 -24.81 -4.57
CA SER A 390 15.21 -25.13 -3.31
C SER A 390 15.37 -26.64 -3.04
N GLY A 391 14.84 -27.52 -3.91
CA GLY A 391 14.85 -28.97 -3.74
C GLY A 391 15.84 -29.76 -4.62
N GLY A 392 16.67 -29.09 -5.42
CA GLY A 392 17.52 -29.73 -6.43
C GLY A 392 19.01 -29.53 -6.24
N SER A 393 19.58 -29.93 -5.10
CA SER A 393 21.02 -30.20 -4.99
C SER A 393 21.34 -31.08 -3.80
N GLU A 394 20.90 -32.32 -3.83
CA GLU A 394 21.62 -33.39 -3.13
C GLU A 394 22.23 -34.31 -4.15
N SER A 395 23.52 -34.23 -4.16
CA SER A 395 24.50 -34.96 -4.96
C SER A 395 24.42 -36.46 -4.77
N GLU A 396 24.36 -37.19 -5.86
CA GLU A 396 24.99 -38.50 -5.93
C GLU A 396 26.47 -38.31 -6.30
N SER A 397 27.33 -38.67 -5.37
CA SER A 397 28.74 -38.94 -5.63
C SER A 397 29.07 -40.27 -5.00
N GLU A 398 29.18 -41.28 -5.83
CA GLU A 398 30.12 -42.38 -5.59
C GLU A 398 31.51 -42.00 -6.05
#